data_052ea8c87f116018a260bc97e21609e4
#
_entry.id   052ea8c87f116018a260bc97e21609e4
#
_cell.length_a   1.000
_cell.length_b   1.000
_cell.length_c   1.000
_cell.angle_alpha   90.00
_cell.angle_beta   90.00
_cell.angle_gamma   90.00
#
_symmetry.space_group_name_H-M   'P 1'
#
loop_
_entity.id
_entity.type
_entity.pdbx_description
1 polymer ?
#
loop_
_entity_poly.entity_id
_entity_poly.type
_entity_poly.pdbx_seq_one_letter_code
_entity_poly.pdbx_strand_id
1 'polypeptide(L)'
;GRRLYTDENPKDTVKVKFSTRQDIVDTLNKASFKSKSHKRQSQVINLIHQRVRAALNRAKDSDVKKRLRTSFNYIKKRKEASKKKTQRMKNENTFSKDWWSNIINEHLLVEGGAAGHMAHPFDLQNVKSGRDLKNIFTAAATSLNTNPGSVKIDGVNASIRLITLDGVKQFVMDRGSKKELDIKGITKDDLSSRFGEGHGMIKIGGEVLDMFNTALPQIENDLKALGAWEDPNILFNMEYVSGKTNVQDYGSNFIAIHGLNRIESKEVQGKRKMLTKRISSEISYNKSALQSMLDNLSPTAKKQGFKVYGSVPTEMKKKPNFNSALSQNYSVESTEEVKTQPLGKWLDEVSAIPKDEFIFITRDNTSKKVGAVSKQVYQLILNGENIDDLFNENDKKKAIDGFVTYLATEKLGDEILKVLDSPMGSVEDHEGVVIRDEKIASVPFKITGKFILGGLISDF
;
A
#
# COMPACT_ATOMS: atom_id res chain seq x y z
N GLY A 1 -21.12 11.56 -51.58
CA GLY A 1 -20.06 11.03 -50.79
C GLY A 1 -20.54 10.78 -49.37
N ARG A 2 -20.57 9.52 -48.91
CA ARG A 2 -20.90 9.17 -47.53
C ARG A 2 -19.87 9.81 -46.60
N ARG A 3 -20.33 10.59 -45.59
CA ARG A 3 -19.46 11.09 -44.51
C ARG A 3 -18.89 9.88 -43.75
N LEU A 4 -17.60 9.78 -43.70
CA LEU A 4 -16.88 8.67 -43.03
C LEU A 4 -17.11 8.62 -41.51
N TYR A 5 -17.75 9.60 -40.92
CA TYR A 5 -18.09 9.68 -39.50
C TYR A 5 -19.47 10.28 -39.34
N THR A 6 -20.44 9.43 -39.14
CA THR A 6 -21.78 9.80 -38.64
C THR A 6 -21.63 10.00 -37.13
N ASP A 7 -21.97 11.17 -36.61
CA ASP A 7 -22.03 11.40 -35.14
C ASP A 7 -23.31 10.71 -34.65
N GLU A 8 -23.16 9.54 -34.09
CA GLU A 8 -24.26 8.70 -33.61
C GLU A 8 -25.05 9.36 -32.45
N ASN A 9 -24.47 10.37 -31.80
CA ASN A 9 -25.11 11.13 -30.73
C ASN A 9 -24.83 12.63 -30.86
N PRO A 10 -25.63 13.41 -31.64
CA PRO A 10 -25.44 14.84 -31.82
C PRO A 10 -25.47 15.67 -30.52
N LYS A 11 -26.14 15.16 -29.47
CA LYS A 11 -26.22 15.83 -28.15
C LYS A 11 -24.89 15.75 -27.40
N ASP A 12 -23.93 14.90 -27.81
CA ASP A 12 -22.63 14.72 -27.24
C ASP A 12 -21.53 15.57 -27.89
N THR A 13 -21.88 16.43 -28.85
CA THR A 13 -20.92 17.19 -29.63
C THR A 13 -20.32 18.36 -28.87
N VAL A 14 -18.99 18.49 -28.91
CA VAL A 14 -18.25 19.66 -28.43
C VAL A 14 -17.89 20.55 -29.61
N LYS A 15 -18.40 21.81 -29.67
CA LYS A 15 -18.03 22.77 -30.72
C LYS A 15 -16.56 23.14 -30.59
N VAL A 16 -15.74 22.70 -31.55
CA VAL A 16 -14.27 22.85 -31.55
C VAL A 16 -13.84 24.04 -32.35
N LYS A 17 -13.03 24.95 -31.75
CA LYS A 17 -12.24 25.99 -32.43
C LYS A 17 -10.76 25.67 -32.28
N PHE A 18 -9.93 25.93 -33.31
CA PHE A 18 -8.51 25.54 -33.33
C PHE A 18 -7.61 26.44 -34.18
N SER A 19 -8.09 27.61 -34.64
CA SER A 19 -7.32 28.55 -35.50
C SER A 19 -6.17 29.18 -34.75
N THR A 20 -6.30 29.35 -33.44
CA THR A 20 -5.27 29.92 -32.55
C THR A 20 -5.08 28.98 -31.34
N ARG A 21 -3.96 29.18 -30.62
CA ARG A 21 -3.75 28.51 -29.31
C ARG A 21 -4.88 28.83 -28.34
N GLN A 22 -5.34 30.11 -28.32
CA GLN A 22 -6.43 30.52 -27.42
C GLN A 22 -7.74 29.81 -27.75
N ASP A 23 -8.10 29.67 -29.02
CA ASP A 23 -9.28 28.90 -29.44
C ASP A 23 -9.27 27.47 -28.88
N ILE A 24 -8.09 26.84 -28.85
CA ILE A 24 -7.94 25.49 -28.31
C ILE A 24 -8.11 25.50 -26.78
N VAL A 25 -7.47 26.45 -26.09
CA VAL A 25 -7.61 26.63 -24.63
C VAL A 25 -9.08 26.84 -24.28
N ASP A 26 -9.76 27.73 -24.96
CA ASP A 26 -11.19 28.01 -24.73
C ASP A 26 -12.07 26.80 -25.01
N THR A 27 -11.76 26.04 -26.06
CA THR A 27 -12.47 24.79 -26.37
C THR A 27 -12.31 23.76 -25.24
N LEU A 28 -11.10 23.56 -24.73
CA LEU A 28 -10.82 22.59 -23.66
C LEU A 28 -11.31 23.07 -22.28
N ASN A 29 -11.59 24.36 -22.12
CA ASN A 29 -12.14 24.93 -20.89
C ASN A 29 -13.68 24.94 -20.83
N LYS A 30 -14.36 24.67 -21.93
CA LYS A 30 -15.83 24.65 -21.95
C LYS A 30 -16.38 23.61 -20.98
N ALA A 31 -17.48 23.95 -20.31
CA ALA A 31 -18.22 23.02 -19.48
C ALA A 31 -18.64 21.76 -20.27
N SER A 32 -19.08 21.94 -21.54
CA SER A 32 -19.43 20.86 -22.45
C SER A 32 -18.28 19.89 -22.78
N PHE A 33 -17.01 20.30 -22.65
CA PHE A 33 -15.84 19.44 -22.77
C PHE A 33 -15.48 18.81 -21.42
N LYS A 34 -15.46 19.62 -20.35
CA LYS A 34 -15.05 19.15 -18.99
C LYS A 34 -15.99 18.10 -18.42
N SER A 35 -17.30 18.17 -18.75
CA SER A 35 -18.30 17.19 -18.32
C SER A 35 -18.23 15.83 -19.04
N LYS A 36 -17.41 15.71 -20.10
CA LYS A 36 -17.30 14.45 -20.85
C LYS A 36 -16.39 13.44 -20.18
N SER A 37 -16.66 12.15 -20.41
CA SER A 37 -15.75 11.08 -19.99
C SER A 37 -14.34 11.27 -20.57
N HIS A 38 -13.33 10.74 -19.89
CA HIS A 38 -11.93 10.83 -20.35
C HIS A 38 -11.76 10.27 -21.77
N LYS A 39 -12.44 9.18 -22.10
CA LYS A 39 -12.47 8.60 -23.46
C LYS A 39 -12.91 9.63 -24.49
N ARG A 40 -14.02 10.35 -24.22
CA ARG A 40 -14.55 11.37 -25.12
C ARG A 40 -13.65 12.61 -25.18
N GLN A 41 -13.13 13.05 -24.05
CA GLN A 41 -12.13 14.15 -24.01
C GLN A 41 -10.90 13.82 -24.86
N SER A 42 -10.37 12.61 -24.78
CA SER A 42 -9.23 12.14 -25.58
C SER A 42 -9.54 12.13 -27.09
N GLN A 43 -10.75 11.75 -27.47
CA GLN A 43 -11.20 11.79 -28.88
C GLN A 43 -11.23 13.23 -29.41
N VAL A 44 -11.77 14.18 -28.63
CA VAL A 44 -11.82 15.61 -29.00
C VAL A 44 -10.41 16.20 -29.13
N ILE A 45 -9.52 15.92 -28.18
CA ILE A 45 -8.11 16.34 -28.23
C ILE A 45 -7.42 15.80 -29.49
N ASN A 46 -7.65 14.53 -29.83
CA ASN A 46 -7.08 13.92 -31.01
C ASN A 46 -7.63 14.54 -32.30
N LEU A 47 -8.93 14.82 -32.35
CA LEU A 47 -9.57 15.53 -33.47
C LEU A 47 -8.97 16.94 -33.69
N ILE A 48 -8.78 17.71 -32.61
CA ILE A 48 -8.14 19.04 -32.69
C ILE A 48 -6.72 18.90 -33.22
N HIS A 49 -5.94 17.94 -32.69
CA HIS A 49 -4.56 17.70 -33.13
C HIS A 49 -4.48 17.39 -34.62
N GLN A 50 -5.37 16.52 -35.14
CA GLN A 50 -5.39 16.17 -36.57
C GLN A 50 -5.78 17.38 -37.43
N ARG A 51 -6.78 18.16 -37.02
CA ARG A 51 -7.24 19.36 -37.75
C ARG A 51 -6.18 20.44 -37.79
N VAL A 52 -5.52 20.73 -36.66
CA VAL A 52 -4.41 21.71 -36.62
C VAL A 52 -3.24 21.26 -37.49
N ARG A 53 -2.89 19.96 -37.45
CA ARG A 53 -1.84 19.38 -38.31
C ARG A 53 -2.16 19.55 -39.80
N ALA A 54 -3.39 19.23 -40.19
CA ALA A 54 -3.84 19.40 -41.58
C ALA A 54 -3.85 20.88 -42.03
N ALA A 55 -4.30 21.77 -41.14
CA ALA A 55 -4.30 23.22 -41.44
C ALA A 55 -2.86 23.76 -41.55
N LEU A 56 -1.93 23.34 -40.66
CA LEU A 56 -0.52 23.72 -40.69
C LEU A 56 0.16 23.29 -42.00
N ASN A 57 -0.14 22.06 -42.48
CA ASN A 57 0.42 21.54 -43.73
C ASN A 57 -0.11 22.27 -44.97
N ARG A 58 -1.31 22.83 -44.94
CA ARG A 58 -1.96 23.53 -46.03
C ARG A 58 -1.69 25.05 -46.05
N ALA A 59 -1.24 25.59 -44.92
CA ALA A 59 -1.00 27.04 -44.78
C ALA A 59 0.13 27.49 -45.73
N LYS A 60 -0.11 28.51 -46.52
CA LYS A 60 0.90 29.11 -47.40
C LYS A 60 1.47 30.40 -46.77
N ASP A 61 0.65 31.15 -46.06
CA ASP A 61 0.99 32.37 -45.38
C ASP A 61 1.88 32.11 -44.16
N SER A 62 2.94 32.93 -43.99
CA SER A 62 3.95 32.79 -42.96
C SER A 62 3.40 32.99 -41.56
N ASP A 63 2.53 34.04 -41.38
CA ASP A 63 2.00 34.37 -40.06
C ASP A 63 0.93 33.38 -39.61
N VAL A 64 0.12 32.89 -40.56
CA VAL A 64 -0.82 31.80 -40.33
C VAL A 64 -0.06 30.51 -39.92
N LYS A 65 1.05 30.25 -40.60
CA LYS A 65 1.90 29.07 -40.33
C LYS A 65 2.54 29.14 -38.94
N LYS A 66 3.05 30.30 -38.53
CA LYS A 66 3.61 30.56 -37.19
C LYS A 66 2.57 30.36 -36.09
N ARG A 67 1.37 30.91 -36.27
CA ARG A 67 0.25 30.80 -35.35
C ARG A 67 -0.24 29.33 -35.21
N LEU A 68 -0.38 28.63 -36.32
CA LEU A 68 -0.79 27.21 -36.30
C LEU A 68 0.29 26.30 -35.71
N ARG A 69 1.57 26.62 -35.87
CA ARG A 69 2.69 25.88 -35.22
C ARG A 69 2.62 25.99 -33.70
N THR A 70 2.31 27.17 -33.17
CA THR A 70 2.10 27.41 -31.73
C THR A 70 0.89 26.58 -31.22
N SER A 71 -0.22 26.58 -32.00
CA SER A 71 -1.41 25.79 -31.72
C SER A 71 -1.12 24.28 -31.74
N PHE A 72 -0.34 23.83 -32.73
CA PHE A 72 0.07 22.43 -32.87
C PHE A 72 0.93 21.94 -31.69
N ASN A 73 1.92 22.75 -31.28
CA ASN A 73 2.78 22.40 -30.14
C ASN A 73 1.97 22.28 -28.85
N TYR A 74 1.02 23.18 -28.63
CA TYR A 74 0.14 23.15 -27.47
C TYR A 74 -0.73 21.87 -27.46
N ILE A 75 -1.44 21.59 -28.56
CA ILE A 75 -2.34 20.43 -28.60
C ILE A 75 -1.57 19.09 -28.61
N LYS A 76 -0.34 19.07 -29.14
CA LYS A 76 0.56 17.90 -29.07
C LYS A 76 0.87 17.54 -27.60
N LYS A 77 1.27 18.52 -26.78
CA LYS A 77 1.49 18.33 -25.34
C LYS A 77 0.22 17.82 -24.62
N ARG A 78 -0.94 18.39 -24.93
CA ARG A 78 -2.22 17.96 -24.35
C ARG A 78 -2.59 16.53 -24.79
N LYS A 79 -2.29 16.14 -26.03
CA LYS A 79 -2.48 14.76 -26.52
C LYS A 79 -1.57 13.78 -25.79
N GLU A 80 -0.30 14.11 -25.57
CA GLU A 80 0.66 13.29 -24.84
C GLU A 80 0.22 13.11 -23.38
N ALA A 81 -0.20 14.17 -22.71
CA ALA A 81 -0.77 14.11 -21.37
C ALA A 81 -2.04 13.23 -21.32
N SER A 82 -2.93 13.35 -22.33
CA SER A 82 -4.12 12.50 -22.42
C SER A 82 -3.78 11.04 -22.67
N LYS A 83 -2.73 10.74 -23.46
CA LYS A 83 -2.18 9.38 -23.67
C LYS A 83 -1.64 8.78 -22.37
N LYS A 84 -0.83 9.53 -21.64
CA LYS A 84 -0.32 9.10 -20.32
C LYS A 84 -1.47 8.80 -19.36
N LYS A 85 -2.49 9.66 -19.32
CA LYS A 85 -3.69 9.41 -18.51
C LYS A 85 -4.46 8.15 -18.98
N THR A 86 -4.59 7.91 -20.29
CA THR A 86 -5.21 6.69 -20.83
C THR A 86 -4.39 5.45 -20.49
N GLN A 87 -3.06 5.53 -20.54
CA GLN A 87 -2.18 4.41 -20.15
C GLN A 87 -2.32 4.10 -18.65
N ARG A 88 -2.33 5.14 -17.80
CA ARG A 88 -2.63 4.98 -16.38
C ARG A 88 -3.98 4.28 -16.17
N MET A 89 -5.05 4.76 -16.81
CA MET A 89 -6.37 4.16 -16.73
C MET A 89 -6.45 2.76 -17.35
N LYS A 90 -5.59 2.38 -18.30
CA LYS A 90 -5.50 1.02 -18.87
C LYS A 90 -4.72 0.09 -17.96
N ASN A 91 -3.61 0.52 -17.40
CA ASN A 91 -2.87 -0.24 -16.41
C ASN A 91 -3.73 -0.45 -15.15
N GLU A 92 -4.55 0.54 -14.78
CA GLU A 92 -5.59 0.44 -13.77
C GLU A 92 -6.74 -0.54 -14.16
N ASN A 93 -6.96 -0.83 -15.44
CA ASN A 93 -8.05 -1.71 -15.94
C ASN A 93 -7.59 -3.12 -16.31
N THR A 94 -6.29 -3.45 -16.30
CA THR A 94 -5.79 -4.79 -16.65
C THR A 94 -5.84 -5.75 -15.45
N PHE A 95 -5.98 -5.24 -14.24
CA PHE A 95 -6.44 -5.98 -13.08
C PHE A 95 -7.86 -5.49 -12.77
N SER A 96 -8.79 -6.38 -12.51
CA SER A 96 -10.18 -6.01 -12.26
C SER A 96 -10.21 -4.91 -11.20
N LYS A 97 -10.45 -3.69 -11.68
CA LYS A 97 -10.33 -2.43 -10.92
C LYS A 97 -11.13 -2.45 -9.61
N ASP A 98 -12.23 -3.18 -9.62
CA ASP A 98 -13.12 -3.28 -8.47
C ASP A 98 -12.60 -4.25 -7.40
N TRP A 99 -11.87 -5.31 -7.78
CA TRP A 99 -11.33 -6.28 -6.83
C TRP A 99 -10.21 -5.65 -5.98
N TRP A 100 -9.20 -5.04 -6.63
CA TRP A 100 -8.10 -4.39 -5.92
C TRP A 100 -8.46 -3.04 -5.33
N SER A 101 -9.30 -2.21 -5.99
CA SER A 101 -9.74 -0.94 -5.42
C SER A 101 -10.61 -1.13 -4.18
N ASN A 102 -11.43 -2.17 -4.11
CA ASN A 102 -12.20 -2.48 -2.91
C ASN A 102 -11.30 -3.04 -1.81
N ILE A 103 -10.34 -3.90 -2.14
CA ILE A 103 -9.34 -4.38 -1.18
C ILE A 103 -8.43 -3.23 -0.73
N ILE A 104 -7.90 -2.42 -1.65
CA ILE A 104 -7.03 -1.28 -1.32
C ILE A 104 -7.78 -0.19 -0.55
N ASN A 105 -9.02 0.14 -0.90
CA ASN A 105 -9.81 1.11 -0.14
C ASN A 105 -10.20 0.60 1.25
N GLU A 106 -10.46 -0.69 1.43
CA GLU A 106 -10.61 -1.28 2.76
C GLU A 106 -9.26 -1.36 3.50
N HIS A 107 -8.15 -1.62 2.82
CA HIS A 107 -6.81 -1.58 3.42
C HIS A 107 -6.33 -0.15 3.73
N LEU A 108 -6.62 0.84 2.88
CA LEU A 108 -6.30 2.26 3.14
C LEU A 108 -7.16 2.87 4.27
N LEU A 109 -8.36 2.32 4.51
CA LEU A 109 -9.22 2.74 5.63
C LEU A 109 -8.94 1.94 6.90
N VAL A 110 -8.33 0.75 6.81
CA VAL A 110 -7.91 -0.12 7.92
C VAL A 110 -6.64 -0.87 7.50
N GLU A 111 -5.54 -0.16 7.31
CA GLU A 111 -4.23 -0.81 7.21
C GLU A 111 -4.01 -1.65 8.47
N GLY A 112 -3.93 -2.97 8.31
CA GLY A 112 -3.57 -3.86 9.41
C GLY A 112 -4.56 -4.99 9.71
N GLY A 113 -5.66 -5.13 9.00
CA GLY A 113 -6.63 -6.20 9.28
C GLY A 113 -7.02 -6.26 10.76
N ALA A 114 -7.30 -7.46 11.28
CA ALA A 114 -7.65 -7.67 12.69
C ALA A 114 -6.49 -7.37 13.66
N ALA A 115 -5.23 -7.48 13.21
CA ALA A 115 -4.03 -7.23 14.03
C ALA A 115 -3.62 -5.75 14.12
N GLY A 116 -4.28 -4.86 13.35
CA GLY A 116 -3.89 -3.45 13.26
C GLY A 116 -2.68 -3.20 12.35
N HIS A 117 -2.32 -1.92 12.16
CA HIS A 117 -1.14 -1.53 11.39
C HIS A 117 0.14 -1.78 12.22
N MET A 118 1.07 -2.55 11.67
CA MET A 118 2.36 -2.79 12.32
C MET A 118 3.27 -1.57 12.15
N ALA A 119 3.88 -1.12 13.25
CA ALA A 119 4.76 0.02 13.27
C ALA A 119 5.97 -0.14 12.34
N HIS A 120 6.38 0.92 11.67
CA HIS A 120 7.71 1.05 11.08
C HIS A 120 8.71 1.58 12.12
N PRO A 121 10.03 1.51 11.90
CA PRO A 121 11.02 2.04 12.82
C PRO A 121 10.75 3.48 13.24
N PHE A 122 10.31 4.36 12.33
CA PHE A 122 10.02 5.76 12.64
C PHE A 122 8.73 5.98 13.45
N ASP A 123 7.80 4.98 13.50
CA ASP A 123 6.57 5.06 14.27
C ASP A 123 6.80 4.78 15.76
N LEU A 124 7.92 4.13 16.11
CA LEU A 124 8.22 3.72 17.48
C LEU A 124 8.30 4.93 18.41
N GLN A 125 7.76 4.78 19.63
CA GLN A 125 7.69 5.88 20.60
C GLN A 125 9.05 6.40 21.04
N ASN A 126 10.07 5.53 21.08
CA ASN A 126 11.44 5.85 21.44
C ASN A 126 12.27 6.42 20.28
N VAL A 127 11.72 6.53 19.07
CA VAL A 127 12.36 7.14 17.91
C VAL A 127 11.79 8.55 17.72
N LYS A 128 12.58 9.56 18.06
CA LYS A 128 12.20 10.98 18.00
C LYS A 128 13.08 11.79 17.05
N SER A 129 14.29 11.33 16.76
CA SER A 129 15.27 12.00 15.92
C SER A 129 15.85 11.05 14.88
N GLY A 130 16.55 11.60 13.88
CA GLY A 130 17.27 10.78 12.90
C GLY A 130 18.37 9.92 13.55
N ARG A 131 18.98 10.39 14.63
CA ARG A 131 19.94 9.59 15.41
C ARG A 131 19.26 8.38 16.05
N ASP A 132 18.08 8.57 16.64
CA ASP A 132 17.33 7.44 17.23
C ASP A 132 16.97 6.43 16.16
N LEU A 133 16.60 6.89 14.96
CA LEU A 133 16.32 6.02 13.83
C LEU A 133 17.53 5.16 13.44
N LYS A 134 18.73 5.75 13.34
CA LYS A 134 19.98 4.97 13.10
C LYS A 134 20.21 3.93 14.20
N ASN A 135 19.98 4.29 15.46
CA ASN A 135 20.15 3.39 16.60
C ASN A 135 19.20 2.21 16.54
N ILE A 136 17.93 2.41 16.16
CA ILE A 136 16.95 1.33 16.00
C ILE A 136 17.40 0.32 14.93
N PHE A 137 17.90 0.77 13.78
CA PHE A 137 18.41 -0.15 12.76
C PHE A 137 19.64 -0.93 13.22
N THR A 138 20.53 -0.29 13.96
CA THR A 138 21.71 -0.96 14.57
C THR A 138 21.27 -2.00 15.61
N ALA A 139 20.32 -1.65 16.48
CA ALA A 139 19.78 -2.55 17.48
C ALA A 139 19.04 -3.73 16.84
N ALA A 140 18.22 -3.48 15.80
CA ALA A 140 17.53 -4.50 15.03
C ALA A 140 18.49 -5.49 14.37
N ALA A 141 19.55 -5.00 13.73
CA ALA A 141 20.59 -5.86 13.16
C ALA A 141 21.32 -6.70 14.22
N THR A 142 21.56 -6.13 15.41
CA THR A 142 22.16 -6.86 16.52
C THR A 142 21.23 -7.95 17.04
N SER A 143 19.95 -7.62 17.22
CA SER A 143 18.94 -8.58 17.68
C SER A 143 18.76 -9.75 16.71
N LEU A 144 18.70 -9.48 15.41
CA LEU A 144 18.52 -10.51 14.37
C LEU A 144 19.65 -11.56 14.33
N ASN A 145 20.81 -11.30 14.93
CA ASN A 145 21.86 -12.32 15.08
C ASN A 145 21.53 -13.38 16.14
N THR A 146 20.72 -13.03 17.13
CA THR A 146 20.42 -13.91 18.29
C THR A 146 18.93 -14.29 18.36
N ASN A 147 18.06 -13.41 17.88
CA ASN A 147 16.61 -13.59 17.87
C ASN A 147 16.11 -13.51 16.43
N PRO A 148 15.87 -14.65 15.77
CA PRO A 148 15.37 -14.64 14.41
C PRO A 148 14.10 -13.79 14.26
N GLY A 149 14.11 -12.89 13.28
CA GLY A 149 12.89 -12.22 12.85
C GLY A 149 11.96 -13.20 12.15
N SER A 150 10.84 -12.72 11.69
CA SER A 150 9.95 -13.49 10.81
C SER A 150 9.75 -12.76 9.49
N VAL A 151 9.67 -13.52 8.39
CA VAL A 151 9.39 -12.96 7.07
C VAL A 151 8.06 -12.23 7.11
N LYS A 152 8.03 -10.98 6.62
CA LYS A 152 6.80 -10.25 6.36
C LYS A 152 6.31 -10.67 4.98
N ILE A 153 5.19 -11.37 4.97
CA ILE A 153 4.56 -11.86 3.75
C ILE A 153 3.59 -10.79 3.24
N ASP A 154 3.58 -10.56 1.92
CA ASP A 154 2.58 -9.76 1.24
C ASP A 154 1.42 -10.66 0.82
N GLY A 155 0.34 -10.58 1.52
CA GLY A 155 -0.86 -11.38 1.28
C GLY A 155 -2.12 -10.62 1.67
N VAL A 156 -3.25 -11.31 1.57
CA VAL A 156 -4.53 -10.78 2.01
C VAL A 156 -4.82 -11.27 3.42
N ASN A 157 -4.97 -10.37 4.38
CA ASN A 157 -5.35 -10.75 5.74
C ASN A 157 -6.70 -11.48 5.73
N ALA A 158 -6.69 -12.73 6.16
CA ALA A 158 -7.82 -13.64 6.20
C ALA A 158 -8.01 -14.24 7.61
N SER A 159 -7.78 -13.43 8.64
CA SER A 159 -7.85 -13.85 10.04
C SER A 159 -9.18 -14.48 10.41
N ILE A 160 -9.13 -15.58 11.17
CA ILE A 160 -10.28 -16.36 11.60
C ILE A 160 -10.24 -16.63 13.10
N ARG A 161 -11.40 -16.96 13.65
CA ARG A 161 -11.55 -17.44 15.04
C ARG A 161 -12.58 -18.54 15.12
N LEU A 162 -12.50 -19.38 16.16
CA LEU A 162 -13.47 -20.42 16.42
C LEU A 162 -14.59 -19.90 17.32
N ILE A 163 -15.84 -20.09 16.91
CA ILE A 163 -17.01 -19.74 17.72
C ILE A 163 -17.97 -20.90 17.82
N THR A 164 -18.91 -20.82 18.74
CA THR A 164 -20.08 -21.71 18.79
C THR A 164 -21.28 -20.94 18.23
N LEU A 165 -21.86 -21.42 17.15
CA LEU A 165 -23.07 -20.90 16.54
C LEU A 165 -24.12 -21.99 16.51
N ASP A 166 -25.30 -21.75 17.10
CA ASP A 166 -26.40 -22.69 17.22
C ASP A 166 -25.96 -24.07 17.79
N GLY A 167 -25.06 -24.04 18.79
CA GLY A 167 -24.53 -25.22 19.44
C GLY A 167 -23.41 -25.95 18.69
N VAL A 168 -23.04 -25.49 17.49
CA VAL A 168 -21.99 -26.12 16.67
C VAL A 168 -20.75 -25.24 16.65
N LYS A 169 -19.57 -25.82 16.90
CA LYS A 169 -18.30 -25.16 16.77
C LYS A 169 -17.92 -25.01 15.28
N GLN A 170 -17.56 -23.80 14.88
CA GLN A 170 -17.11 -23.51 13.52
C GLN A 170 -16.17 -22.31 13.47
N PHE A 171 -15.29 -22.32 12.49
CA PHE A 171 -14.48 -21.16 12.18
C PHE A 171 -15.28 -20.11 11.42
N VAL A 172 -15.05 -18.86 11.79
CA VAL A 172 -15.59 -17.67 11.14
C VAL A 172 -14.47 -16.67 10.88
N MET A 173 -14.63 -15.87 9.85
CA MET A 173 -13.69 -14.79 9.57
C MET A 173 -13.97 -13.59 10.49
N ASP A 174 -12.91 -12.89 10.89
CA ASP A 174 -12.99 -11.65 11.65
C ASP A 174 -11.88 -10.69 11.24
N ARG A 175 -12.24 -9.52 10.75
CA ARG A 175 -11.29 -8.50 10.30
C ARG A 175 -10.99 -7.44 11.37
N GLY A 176 -11.41 -7.67 12.62
CA GLY A 176 -11.18 -6.74 13.72
C GLY A 176 -11.98 -5.44 13.65
N SER A 177 -12.86 -5.28 12.66
CA SER A 177 -13.65 -4.06 12.50
C SER A 177 -14.82 -3.99 13.50
N LYS A 178 -15.47 -2.81 13.55
CA LYS A 178 -16.68 -2.58 14.37
C LYS A 178 -17.98 -2.97 13.67
N LYS A 179 -17.92 -3.49 12.46
CA LYS A 179 -19.11 -3.94 11.74
C LYS A 179 -19.74 -5.12 12.46
N GLU A 180 -21.06 -5.19 12.46
CA GLU A 180 -21.82 -6.19 13.21
C GLU A 180 -21.42 -7.62 12.85
N LEU A 181 -21.22 -7.90 11.54
CA LEU A 181 -20.80 -9.21 11.07
C LEU A 181 -19.38 -9.58 11.55
N ASP A 182 -18.45 -8.62 11.64
CA ASP A 182 -17.11 -8.87 12.20
C ASP A 182 -17.21 -9.23 13.70
N ILE A 183 -18.10 -8.57 14.44
CA ILE A 183 -18.30 -8.82 15.88
C ILE A 183 -18.92 -10.20 16.11
N LYS A 184 -19.95 -10.56 15.32
CA LYS A 184 -20.60 -11.87 15.39
C LYS A 184 -19.70 -13.00 14.85
N GLY A 185 -18.83 -12.70 13.93
CA GLY A 185 -18.06 -13.64 13.12
C GLY A 185 -18.73 -13.83 11.77
N ILE A 186 -17.95 -13.63 10.69
CA ILE A 186 -18.42 -13.73 9.32
C ILE A 186 -18.38 -15.20 8.91
N THR A 187 -19.55 -15.80 8.76
CA THR A 187 -19.69 -17.16 8.21
C THR A 187 -19.49 -17.15 6.69
N LYS A 188 -19.39 -18.31 6.07
CA LYS A 188 -19.30 -18.41 4.61
C LYS A 188 -20.50 -17.75 3.91
N ASP A 189 -21.70 -17.91 4.47
CA ASP A 189 -22.93 -17.33 3.91
C ASP A 189 -22.99 -15.81 4.08
N ASP A 190 -22.31 -15.27 5.09
CA ASP A 190 -22.24 -13.82 5.35
C ASP A 190 -21.25 -13.07 4.46
N LEU A 191 -20.37 -13.76 3.71
CA LEU A 191 -19.29 -13.12 2.97
C LEU A 191 -19.81 -12.10 1.96
N SER A 192 -20.85 -12.45 1.17
CA SER A 192 -21.46 -11.52 0.20
C SER A 192 -22.09 -10.32 0.88
N SER A 193 -22.78 -10.53 2.00
CA SER A 193 -23.39 -9.44 2.79
C SER A 193 -22.35 -8.52 3.40
N ARG A 194 -21.18 -9.08 3.79
CA ARG A 194 -20.10 -8.30 4.42
C ARG A 194 -19.27 -7.51 3.42
N PHE A 195 -18.98 -8.07 2.27
CA PHE A 195 -18.00 -7.51 1.32
C PHE A 195 -18.64 -6.98 0.02
N GLY A 196 -19.84 -7.39 -0.31
CA GLY A 196 -20.53 -7.06 -1.56
C GLY A 196 -20.29 -8.11 -2.65
N GLU A 197 -21.26 -8.24 -3.53
CA GLU A 197 -21.22 -9.18 -4.66
C GLU A 197 -19.98 -8.96 -5.54
N GLY A 198 -19.31 -10.06 -5.93
CA GLY A 198 -18.11 -10.02 -6.78
C GLY A 198 -16.81 -9.62 -6.08
N HIS A 199 -16.84 -9.31 -4.78
CA HIS A 199 -15.64 -8.94 -4.05
C HIS A 199 -14.71 -10.16 -3.84
N GLY A 200 -13.39 -9.99 -4.05
CA GLY A 200 -12.40 -11.09 -3.93
C GLY A 200 -12.38 -11.80 -2.58
N MET A 201 -12.73 -11.08 -1.50
CA MET A 201 -12.82 -11.68 -0.15
C MET A 201 -13.90 -12.78 -0.03
N ILE A 202 -14.89 -12.83 -0.92
CA ILE A 202 -15.89 -13.92 -0.94
C ILE A 202 -15.21 -15.23 -1.29
N LYS A 203 -14.37 -15.24 -2.31
CA LYS A 203 -13.58 -16.40 -2.72
C LYS A 203 -12.57 -16.77 -1.62
N ILE A 204 -11.75 -15.81 -1.19
CA ILE A 204 -10.71 -16.01 -0.18
C ILE A 204 -11.30 -16.54 1.13
N GLY A 205 -12.31 -15.87 1.65
CA GLY A 205 -12.99 -16.26 2.88
C GLY A 205 -13.65 -17.64 2.76
N GLY A 206 -14.28 -17.93 1.62
CA GLY A 206 -14.88 -19.23 1.35
C GLY A 206 -13.85 -20.36 1.38
N GLU A 207 -12.74 -20.22 0.66
CA GLU A 207 -11.66 -21.21 0.62
C GLU A 207 -11.03 -21.43 2.00
N VAL A 208 -10.76 -20.37 2.74
CA VAL A 208 -10.19 -20.43 4.10
C VAL A 208 -11.17 -21.11 5.06
N LEU A 209 -12.43 -20.68 5.10
CA LEU A 209 -13.42 -21.25 6.01
C LEU A 209 -13.71 -22.72 5.69
N ASP A 210 -13.80 -23.10 4.42
CA ASP A 210 -13.97 -24.49 4.00
C ASP A 210 -12.80 -25.36 4.46
N MET A 211 -11.57 -24.88 4.32
CA MET A 211 -10.36 -25.59 4.74
C MET A 211 -10.35 -25.85 6.24
N PHE A 212 -10.55 -24.80 7.04
CA PHE A 212 -10.47 -24.91 8.50
C PHE A 212 -11.66 -25.68 9.09
N ASN A 213 -12.87 -25.48 8.60
CA ASN A 213 -14.04 -26.21 9.06
C ASN A 213 -14.00 -27.70 8.67
N THR A 214 -13.44 -28.01 7.48
CA THR A 214 -13.21 -29.44 7.10
C THR A 214 -12.16 -30.10 7.99
N ALA A 215 -11.11 -29.38 8.38
CA ALA A 215 -10.04 -29.89 9.21
C ALA A 215 -10.37 -29.84 10.71
N LEU A 216 -11.48 -29.23 11.13
CA LEU A 216 -11.80 -29.01 12.54
C LEU A 216 -11.69 -30.25 13.42
N PRO A 217 -12.21 -31.45 13.03
CA PRO A 217 -12.08 -32.64 13.84
C PRO A 217 -10.62 -33.10 14.04
N GLN A 218 -9.75 -32.86 13.06
CA GLN A 218 -8.34 -33.23 13.09
C GLN A 218 -7.50 -32.34 13.98
N ILE A 219 -7.88 -31.04 14.10
CA ILE A 219 -7.13 -30.01 14.84
C ILE A 219 -7.75 -29.66 16.20
N GLU A 220 -8.78 -30.37 16.65
CA GLU A 220 -9.51 -30.08 17.90
C GLU A 220 -8.57 -30.04 19.12
N ASN A 221 -7.70 -31.06 19.25
CA ASN A 221 -6.77 -31.15 20.39
C ASN A 221 -5.74 -30.02 20.37
N ASP A 222 -5.29 -29.63 19.19
CA ASP A 222 -4.36 -28.49 19.03
C ASP A 222 -5.05 -27.18 19.42
N LEU A 223 -6.30 -26.97 19.03
CA LEU A 223 -7.11 -25.81 19.39
C LEU A 223 -7.32 -25.71 20.90
N LYS A 224 -7.56 -26.87 21.58
CA LYS A 224 -7.61 -26.91 23.05
C LYS A 224 -6.27 -26.51 23.68
N ALA A 225 -5.18 -27.06 23.18
CA ALA A 225 -3.84 -26.73 23.67
C ALA A 225 -3.43 -25.26 23.38
N LEU A 226 -4.02 -24.62 22.40
CA LEU A 226 -3.87 -23.20 22.08
C LEU A 226 -4.85 -22.29 22.85
N GLY A 227 -5.81 -22.87 23.59
CA GLY A 227 -6.87 -22.16 24.30
C GLY A 227 -7.98 -21.62 23.38
N ALA A 228 -7.87 -21.84 22.08
CA ALA A 228 -8.83 -21.32 21.09
C ALA A 228 -10.14 -22.11 21.05
N TRP A 229 -10.18 -23.28 21.62
CA TRP A 229 -11.39 -24.10 21.72
C TRP A 229 -12.43 -23.51 22.66
N GLU A 230 -11.98 -22.90 23.77
CA GLU A 230 -12.86 -22.35 24.80
C GLU A 230 -13.02 -20.82 24.70
N ASP A 231 -12.01 -20.11 24.19
CA ASP A 231 -12.02 -18.65 24.07
C ASP A 231 -12.31 -18.20 22.64
N PRO A 232 -13.55 -17.75 22.36
CA PRO A 232 -13.93 -17.29 21.03
C PRO A 232 -13.28 -15.95 20.62
N ASN A 233 -12.53 -15.32 21.52
CA ASN A 233 -11.81 -14.07 21.22
C ASN A 233 -10.37 -14.33 20.73
N ILE A 234 -9.93 -15.57 20.71
CA ILE A 234 -8.63 -15.92 20.13
C ILE A 234 -8.75 -15.95 18.60
N LEU A 235 -7.96 -15.10 17.98
CA LEU A 235 -7.90 -14.89 16.53
C LEU A 235 -6.60 -15.47 15.99
N PHE A 236 -6.68 -16.31 14.97
CA PHE A 236 -5.53 -16.71 14.17
C PHE A 236 -5.22 -15.60 13.18
N ASN A 237 -4.12 -14.88 13.45
CA ASN A 237 -3.65 -13.82 12.56
C ASN A 237 -2.94 -14.45 11.37
N MET A 238 -3.60 -14.41 10.21
CA MET A 238 -3.08 -15.11 9.04
C MET A 238 -3.24 -14.31 7.75
N GLU A 239 -2.41 -14.67 6.80
CA GLU A 239 -2.45 -14.17 5.44
C GLU A 239 -2.70 -15.29 4.43
N TYR A 240 -3.51 -14.95 3.44
CA TYR A 240 -3.79 -15.76 2.28
C TYR A 240 -3.01 -15.24 1.09
N VAL A 241 -2.29 -16.13 0.40
CA VAL A 241 -1.50 -15.84 -0.79
C VAL A 241 -1.97 -16.72 -1.94
N SER A 242 -2.37 -16.11 -3.05
CA SER A 242 -2.78 -16.82 -4.27
C SER A 242 -1.66 -16.79 -5.32
N GLY A 243 -0.53 -17.44 -5.00
CA GLY A 243 0.60 -17.61 -5.91
C GLY A 243 1.36 -16.32 -6.19
N LYS A 244 0.79 -15.40 -6.96
CA LYS A 244 1.43 -14.13 -7.32
C LYS A 244 0.78 -12.96 -6.59
N THR A 245 1.61 -12.14 -5.94
CA THR A 245 1.21 -10.87 -5.33
C THR A 245 1.85 -9.71 -6.09
N ASN A 246 1.61 -8.47 -5.66
CA ASN A 246 2.28 -7.30 -6.25
C ASN A 246 3.78 -7.25 -5.92
N VAL A 247 4.20 -7.95 -4.86
CA VAL A 247 5.55 -7.94 -4.34
C VAL A 247 6.38 -9.06 -4.93
N GLN A 248 5.81 -10.29 -4.94
CA GLN A 248 6.54 -11.48 -5.32
C GLN A 248 5.64 -12.52 -5.99
N ASP A 249 6.23 -13.29 -6.89
CA ASP A 249 5.64 -14.51 -7.39
C ASP A 249 6.11 -15.68 -6.51
N TYR A 250 5.23 -16.16 -5.63
CA TYR A 250 5.50 -17.29 -4.74
C TYR A 250 5.37 -18.65 -5.44
N GLY A 251 4.91 -18.69 -6.69
CA GLY A 251 4.76 -19.92 -7.47
C GLY A 251 3.74 -20.93 -6.92
N SER A 252 3.12 -20.66 -5.78
CA SER A 252 2.13 -21.56 -5.16
C SER A 252 1.19 -20.79 -4.22
N ASN A 253 -0.04 -21.29 -4.08
CA ASN A 253 -0.97 -20.77 -3.09
C ASN A 253 -0.59 -21.26 -1.70
N PHE A 254 -0.72 -20.40 -0.70
CA PHE A 254 -0.51 -20.80 0.68
C PHE A 254 -1.25 -19.90 1.68
N ILE A 255 -1.34 -20.40 2.90
CA ILE A 255 -1.78 -19.66 4.07
C ILE A 255 -0.62 -19.59 5.05
N ALA A 256 -0.36 -18.41 5.60
CA ALA A 256 0.63 -18.19 6.65
C ALA A 256 -0.05 -17.73 7.94
N ILE A 257 0.10 -18.49 9.03
CA ILE A 257 -0.40 -18.13 10.36
C ILE A 257 0.74 -17.53 11.15
N HIS A 258 0.72 -16.20 11.29
CA HIS A 258 1.80 -15.45 11.95
C HIS A 258 1.82 -15.60 13.47
N GLY A 259 0.66 -15.91 14.06
CA GLY A 259 0.49 -16.07 15.49
C GLY A 259 -0.96 -15.94 15.91
N LEU A 260 -1.18 -15.85 17.21
CA LEU A 260 -2.49 -15.69 17.80
C LEU A 260 -2.62 -14.31 18.42
N ASN A 261 -3.79 -13.71 18.24
CA ASN A 261 -4.16 -12.45 18.85
C ASN A 261 -5.42 -12.66 19.71
N ARG A 262 -5.61 -11.82 20.71
CA ARG A 262 -6.85 -11.70 21.44
C ARG A 262 -7.57 -10.44 21.04
N ILE A 263 -8.86 -10.53 20.72
CA ILE A 263 -9.72 -9.38 20.40
C ILE A 263 -10.50 -8.99 21.65
N GLU A 264 -10.40 -7.74 22.04
CA GLU A 264 -11.14 -7.17 23.16
C GLU A 264 -11.91 -5.92 22.71
N SER A 265 -13.09 -5.72 23.27
CA SER A 265 -13.82 -4.46 23.12
C SER A 265 -13.55 -3.58 24.36
N LYS A 266 -12.96 -2.41 24.13
CA LYS A 266 -12.66 -1.44 25.20
C LYS A 266 -13.40 -0.15 24.93
N GLU A 267 -13.94 0.44 25.99
CA GLU A 267 -14.45 1.80 25.94
C GLU A 267 -13.27 2.78 26.04
N VAL A 268 -13.23 3.73 25.10
CA VAL A 268 -12.19 4.76 25.05
C VAL A 268 -12.85 6.13 24.99
N GLN A 269 -12.29 7.09 25.71
CA GLN A 269 -12.77 8.46 25.69
C GLN A 269 -12.49 9.11 24.34
N GLY A 270 -13.53 9.41 23.56
CA GLY A 270 -13.45 10.20 22.34
C GLY A 270 -13.50 11.70 22.64
N LYS A 271 -13.34 12.54 21.63
CA LYS A 271 -13.33 14.00 21.78
C LYS A 271 -14.60 14.57 22.44
N ARG A 272 -15.76 13.88 22.35
CA ARG A 272 -17.06 14.34 22.89
C ARG A 272 -17.93 13.24 23.48
N LYS A 273 -17.57 11.95 23.38
CA LYS A 273 -18.34 10.81 23.90
C LYS A 273 -17.46 9.59 24.09
N MET A 274 -17.91 8.65 24.93
CA MET A 274 -17.32 7.33 25.03
C MET A 274 -17.54 6.57 23.72
N LEU A 275 -16.49 5.92 23.23
CA LEU A 275 -16.48 5.13 22.00
C LEU A 275 -16.00 3.72 22.33
N THR A 276 -16.73 2.72 21.86
CA THR A 276 -16.24 1.34 21.91
C THR A 276 -15.21 1.12 20.81
N LYS A 277 -14.03 0.64 21.16
CA LYS A 277 -12.96 0.28 20.24
C LYS A 277 -12.64 -1.20 20.37
N ARG A 278 -12.59 -1.93 19.26
CA ARG A 278 -12.04 -3.28 19.23
C ARG A 278 -10.50 -3.18 19.13
N ILE A 279 -9.83 -3.89 20.01
CA ILE A 279 -8.37 -3.91 20.11
C ILE A 279 -7.95 -5.35 19.94
N SER A 280 -7.01 -5.59 19.03
CA SER A 280 -6.36 -6.88 18.83
C SER A 280 -4.94 -6.79 19.38
N SER A 281 -4.59 -7.69 20.29
CA SER A 281 -3.26 -7.76 20.90
C SER A 281 -2.68 -9.14 20.66
N GLU A 282 -1.41 -9.20 20.24
CA GLU A 282 -0.68 -10.48 20.12
C GLU A 282 -0.58 -11.12 21.52
N ILE A 283 -0.78 -12.45 21.59
CA ILE A 283 -0.72 -13.21 22.82
C ILE A 283 0.35 -14.30 22.72
N SER A 284 0.91 -14.66 23.87
CA SER A 284 1.76 -15.85 23.99
C SER A 284 0.92 -17.12 23.80
N TYR A 285 1.45 -18.10 23.10
CA TYR A 285 0.79 -19.35 22.81
C TYR A 285 1.78 -20.52 22.79
N ASN A 286 1.26 -21.74 22.87
CA ASN A 286 2.04 -22.95 22.74
C ASN A 286 2.49 -23.15 21.27
N LYS A 287 3.76 -22.88 20.98
CA LYS A 287 4.31 -22.98 19.61
C LYS A 287 4.26 -24.40 19.06
N SER A 288 4.47 -25.42 19.92
CA SER A 288 4.37 -26.83 19.49
C SER A 288 2.95 -27.21 19.11
N ALA A 289 1.94 -26.72 19.85
CA ALA A 289 0.54 -26.93 19.49
C ALA A 289 0.16 -26.24 18.18
N LEU A 290 0.67 -25.03 17.93
CA LEU A 290 0.47 -24.37 16.62
C LEU A 290 1.12 -25.17 15.49
N GLN A 291 2.35 -25.66 15.67
CA GLN A 291 3.00 -26.50 14.66
C GLN A 291 2.22 -27.79 14.40
N SER A 292 1.77 -28.49 15.45
CA SER A 292 0.92 -29.68 15.32
C SER A 292 -0.37 -29.37 14.56
N MET A 293 -1.01 -28.25 14.86
CA MET A 293 -2.20 -27.80 14.14
C MET A 293 -1.92 -27.60 12.65
N LEU A 294 -0.79 -26.96 12.30
CA LEU A 294 -0.40 -26.77 10.90
C LEU A 294 -0.15 -28.09 10.18
N ASP A 295 0.51 -29.04 10.85
CA ASP A 295 0.79 -30.37 10.31
C ASP A 295 -0.53 -31.15 10.07
N ASN A 296 -1.47 -31.06 11.00
CA ASN A 296 -2.80 -31.70 10.90
C ASN A 296 -3.72 -31.02 9.88
N LEU A 297 -3.56 -29.70 9.65
CA LEU A 297 -4.28 -28.92 8.64
C LEU A 297 -3.75 -29.19 7.21
N SER A 298 -2.44 -29.46 7.10
CA SER A 298 -1.72 -29.56 5.82
C SER A 298 -2.33 -30.55 4.82
N PRO A 299 -2.82 -31.75 5.19
CA PRO A 299 -3.45 -32.65 4.24
C PRO A 299 -4.73 -32.09 3.62
N THR A 300 -5.55 -31.38 4.41
CA THR A 300 -6.78 -30.71 3.95
C THR A 300 -6.43 -29.54 3.02
N ALA A 301 -5.47 -28.71 3.42
CA ALA A 301 -4.98 -27.60 2.62
C ALA A 301 -4.45 -28.07 1.25
N LYS A 302 -3.64 -29.12 1.24
CA LYS A 302 -3.07 -29.71 0.01
C LYS A 302 -4.13 -30.20 -0.97
N LYS A 303 -5.23 -30.79 -0.48
CA LYS A 303 -6.36 -31.20 -1.33
C LYS A 303 -7.02 -30.02 -2.03
N GLN A 304 -6.95 -28.82 -1.43
CA GLN A 304 -7.48 -27.58 -2.00
C GLN A 304 -6.41 -26.77 -2.76
N GLY A 305 -5.20 -27.33 -2.95
CA GLY A 305 -4.12 -26.66 -3.69
C GLY A 305 -3.29 -25.65 -2.89
N PHE A 306 -3.36 -25.71 -1.55
CA PHE A 306 -2.63 -24.79 -0.65
C PHE A 306 -1.52 -25.50 0.13
N LYS A 307 -0.46 -24.74 0.41
CA LYS A 307 0.48 -25.03 1.48
C LYS A 307 0.07 -24.25 2.74
N VAL A 308 0.54 -24.68 3.89
CA VAL A 308 0.30 -23.99 5.17
C VAL A 308 1.63 -23.75 5.85
N TYR A 309 1.84 -22.53 6.32
CA TYR A 309 3.04 -22.09 7.01
C TYR A 309 2.67 -21.45 8.34
N GLY A 310 3.58 -21.58 9.33
CA GLY A 310 3.60 -20.71 10.50
C GLY A 310 4.36 -19.44 10.23
N SER A 311 4.79 -18.78 11.30
CA SER A 311 5.73 -17.68 11.22
C SER A 311 7.08 -18.18 10.66
N VAL A 312 7.49 -17.68 9.51
CA VAL A 312 8.70 -18.14 8.82
C VAL A 312 9.91 -17.42 9.39
N PRO A 313 10.87 -18.11 10.05
CA PRO A 313 12.01 -17.47 10.67
C PRO A 313 13.00 -16.96 9.62
N THR A 314 13.77 -15.93 9.99
CA THR A 314 14.84 -15.39 9.18
C THR A 314 16.21 -15.74 9.79
N GLU A 315 17.25 -15.84 8.96
CA GLU A 315 18.62 -16.07 9.37
C GLU A 315 19.52 -14.99 8.78
N MET A 316 20.38 -14.38 9.61
CA MET A 316 21.33 -13.38 9.15
C MET A 316 22.61 -14.07 8.63
N LYS A 317 22.92 -13.92 7.34
CA LYS A 317 24.11 -14.54 6.72
C LYS A 317 25.37 -13.70 6.86
N LYS A 318 25.24 -12.39 6.96
CA LYS A 318 26.35 -11.44 7.13
C LYS A 318 25.86 -10.16 7.80
N LYS A 319 26.78 -9.31 8.25
CA LYS A 319 26.41 -8.00 8.82
C LYS A 319 25.92 -7.04 7.74
N PRO A 320 24.85 -6.25 7.98
CA PRO A 320 24.42 -5.21 7.07
C PRO A 320 25.46 -4.08 6.99
N ASN A 321 25.58 -3.47 5.81
CA ASN A 321 26.52 -2.38 5.56
C ASN A 321 25.80 -1.01 5.56
N PHE A 322 25.44 -0.53 6.73
CA PHE A 322 24.77 0.76 6.87
C PHE A 322 25.58 1.94 6.34
N ASN A 323 26.91 1.87 6.34
CA ASN A 323 27.76 2.92 5.78
C ASN A 323 27.55 3.07 4.27
N SER A 324 27.27 1.97 3.55
CA SER A 324 26.93 2.02 2.14
C SER A 324 25.69 2.88 1.88
N ALA A 325 24.64 2.72 2.67
CA ALA A 325 23.43 3.51 2.56
C ALA A 325 23.65 4.99 3.00
N LEU A 326 24.30 5.18 4.14
CA LEU A 326 24.45 6.50 4.75
C LEU A 326 25.44 7.43 4.02
N SER A 327 26.37 6.88 3.25
CA SER A 327 27.33 7.66 2.44
C SER A 327 26.78 8.11 1.09
N GLN A 328 25.64 7.60 0.63
CA GLN A 328 25.04 8.01 -0.63
C GLN A 328 24.58 9.45 -0.56
N ASN A 329 24.93 10.24 -1.59
CA ASN A 329 24.53 11.63 -1.74
C ASN A 329 23.13 11.75 -2.32
N TYR A 330 22.35 12.65 -1.74
CA TYR A 330 21.03 13.03 -2.25
C TYR A 330 20.96 14.54 -2.40
N SER A 331 20.35 15.00 -3.48
CA SER A 331 20.15 16.41 -3.77
C SER A 331 18.70 16.79 -3.52
N VAL A 332 18.50 17.94 -2.88
CA VAL A 332 17.20 18.58 -2.74
C VAL A 332 17.25 19.89 -3.48
N GLU A 333 16.41 20.04 -4.49
CA GLU A 333 16.31 21.25 -5.30
C GLU A 333 15.19 22.16 -4.80
N SER A 334 15.52 23.43 -4.60
CA SER A 334 14.57 24.49 -4.26
C SER A 334 14.84 25.73 -5.13
N THR A 335 13.93 26.73 -5.12
CA THR A 335 14.16 27.98 -5.84
C THR A 335 15.36 28.77 -5.33
N GLU A 336 15.80 28.50 -4.10
CA GLU A 336 16.87 29.25 -3.45
C GLU A 336 18.24 28.62 -3.66
N GLU A 337 18.32 27.28 -3.60
CA GLU A 337 19.56 26.52 -3.74
C GLU A 337 19.35 25.05 -4.07
N VAL A 338 20.38 24.41 -4.63
CA VAL A 338 20.50 22.96 -4.68
C VAL A 338 21.43 22.50 -3.57
N LYS A 339 20.89 21.79 -2.58
CA LYS A 339 21.68 21.24 -1.48
C LYS A 339 21.91 19.76 -1.68
N THR A 340 23.16 19.35 -1.80
CA THR A 340 23.57 17.93 -1.93
C THR A 340 24.40 17.51 -0.74
N GLN A 341 24.05 16.41 -0.09
CA GLN A 341 24.87 15.84 0.98
C GLN A 341 24.55 14.36 1.21
N PRO A 342 25.44 13.62 1.92
CA PRO A 342 25.20 12.22 2.27
C PRO A 342 23.94 12.06 3.13
N LEU A 343 23.23 10.93 2.93
CA LEU A 343 22.02 10.61 3.69
C LEU A 343 22.26 10.62 5.20
N GLY A 344 23.41 10.09 5.65
CA GLY A 344 23.78 10.09 7.07
C GLY A 344 23.84 11.49 7.68
N LYS A 345 24.36 12.48 6.92
CA LYS A 345 24.41 13.88 7.34
C LYS A 345 23.01 14.52 7.34
N TRP A 346 22.19 14.26 6.30
CA TRP A 346 20.79 14.67 6.28
C TRP A 346 20.05 14.17 7.52
N LEU A 347 20.24 12.88 7.85
CA LEU A 347 19.57 12.23 8.98
C LEU A 347 20.00 12.81 10.32
N ASP A 348 21.27 13.23 10.48
CA ASP A 348 21.76 13.90 11.70
C ASP A 348 21.14 15.28 11.92
N GLU A 349 20.66 15.95 10.87
CA GLU A 349 19.97 17.24 10.93
C GLU A 349 18.48 17.10 11.35
N VAL A 350 17.91 15.89 11.32
CA VAL A 350 16.53 15.62 11.74
C VAL A 350 16.47 15.53 13.27
N SER A 351 16.08 16.61 13.91
CA SER A 351 15.97 16.68 15.38
C SER A 351 14.65 16.12 15.93
N ALA A 352 13.61 16.08 15.11
CA ALA A 352 12.30 15.53 15.46
C ALA A 352 11.69 14.81 14.26
N ILE A 353 11.27 13.53 14.45
CA ILE A 353 10.58 12.76 13.42
C ILE A 353 9.15 13.30 13.26
N PRO A 354 8.75 13.73 12.06
CA PRO A 354 7.37 14.13 11.80
C PRO A 354 6.43 12.93 11.93
N LYS A 355 5.43 13.03 12.80
CA LYS A 355 4.41 11.98 13.02
C LYS A 355 3.13 12.28 12.24
N ASP A 356 2.30 11.27 12.07
CA ASP A 356 1.06 11.34 11.28
C ASP A 356 0.00 12.33 11.78
N GLU A 357 0.09 12.77 13.05
CA GLU A 357 -0.76 13.84 13.58
C GLU A 357 -0.46 15.22 12.98
N PHE A 358 0.73 15.41 12.40
CA PHE A 358 1.06 16.64 11.71
C PHE A 358 0.42 16.67 10.32
N ILE A 359 -0.32 17.75 10.04
CA ILE A 359 -1.01 17.95 8.76
C ILE A 359 -0.35 19.09 8.00
N PHE A 360 0.06 18.81 6.78
CA PHE A 360 0.54 19.79 5.82
C PHE A 360 -0.61 20.42 5.05
N ILE A 361 -0.51 21.72 4.79
CA ILE A 361 -1.37 22.41 3.83
C ILE A 361 -0.53 22.68 2.60
N THR A 362 -0.88 22.04 1.49
CA THR A 362 -0.19 22.19 0.20
C THR A 362 -0.66 23.46 -0.51
N ARG A 363 0.07 23.92 -1.54
CA ARG A 363 -0.27 25.14 -2.30
C ARG A 363 -1.65 25.14 -2.94
N ASP A 364 -2.21 23.95 -3.20
CA ASP A 364 -3.59 23.78 -3.68
C ASP A 364 -4.63 23.80 -2.55
N ASN A 365 -4.23 24.19 -1.32
CA ASN A 365 -5.04 24.23 -0.10
C ASN A 365 -5.61 22.85 0.30
N THR A 366 -4.98 21.75 -0.09
CA THR A 366 -5.37 20.41 0.39
C THR A 366 -4.63 20.06 1.67
N SER A 367 -5.34 19.44 2.62
CA SER A 367 -4.75 18.90 3.85
C SER A 367 -4.22 17.50 3.59
N LYS A 368 -2.93 17.27 3.84
CA LYS A 368 -2.28 15.96 3.67
C LYS A 368 -1.51 15.55 4.91
N LYS A 369 -1.53 14.26 5.23
CA LYS A 369 -0.71 13.67 6.30
C LYS A 369 0.76 13.60 5.88
N VAL A 370 1.64 13.53 6.89
CA VAL A 370 3.10 13.44 6.70
C VAL A 370 3.50 12.34 5.71
N GLY A 371 2.96 11.13 5.84
CA GLY A 371 3.29 10.02 4.96
C GLY A 371 2.99 10.29 3.49
N ALA A 372 1.81 10.86 3.20
CA ALA A 372 1.44 11.22 1.83
C ALA A 372 2.33 12.33 1.24
N VAL A 373 2.69 13.32 2.06
CA VAL A 373 3.58 14.42 1.66
C VAL A 373 5.00 13.90 1.45
N SER A 374 5.54 13.08 2.36
CA SER A 374 6.88 12.50 2.23
C SER A 374 7.04 11.68 0.95
N LYS A 375 6.04 10.88 0.58
CA LYS A 375 6.02 10.14 -0.70
C LYS A 375 6.04 11.09 -1.90
N GLN A 376 5.28 12.17 -1.85
CA GLN A 376 5.22 13.15 -2.93
C GLN A 376 6.54 13.92 -3.07
N VAL A 377 7.14 14.33 -1.95
CA VAL A 377 8.48 14.97 -1.93
C VAL A 377 9.54 14.02 -2.49
N TYR A 378 9.50 12.75 -2.09
CA TYR A 378 10.42 11.73 -2.62
C TYR A 378 10.32 11.59 -4.15
N GLN A 379 9.11 11.59 -4.70
CA GLN A 379 8.91 11.53 -6.15
C GLN A 379 9.45 12.78 -6.86
N LEU A 380 9.23 13.96 -6.29
CA LEU A 380 9.77 15.22 -6.85
C LEU A 380 11.30 15.19 -6.89
N ILE A 381 11.92 14.77 -5.78
CA ILE A 381 13.39 14.70 -5.68
C ILE A 381 13.96 13.67 -6.67
N LEU A 382 13.35 12.49 -6.79
CA LEU A 382 13.78 11.49 -7.77
C LEU A 382 13.66 11.97 -9.23
N ASN A 383 12.70 12.85 -9.50
CA ASN A 383 12.49 13.41 -10.83
C ASN A 383 13.35 14.64 -11.10
N GLY A 384 14.15 15.13 -10.13
CA GLY A 384 14.87 16.41 -10.23
C GLY A 384 13.92 17.60 -10.31
N GLU A 385 12.76 17.53 -9.64
CA GLU A 385 11.75 18.59 -9.62
C GLU A 385 11.91 19.44 -8.35
N ASN A 386 11.56 20.72 -8.45
CA ASN A 386 11.66 21.67 -7.34
C ASN A 386 10.57 21.39 -6.28
N ILE A 387 10.97 21.22 -5.04
CA ILE A 387 10.04 20.96 -3.91
C ILE A 387 9.23 22.20 -3.52
N ASP A 388 9.70 23.41 -3.84
CA ASP A 388 9.01 24.65 -3.50
C ASP A 388 7.67 24.80 -4.22
N ASP A 389 7.46 24.06 -5.32
CA ASP A 389 6.18 24.02 -6.04
C ASP A 389 5.06 23.36 -5.23
N LEU A 390 5.41 22.58 -4.20
CA LEU A 390 4.46 21.82 -3.40
C LEU A 390 4.05 22.54 -2.10
N PHE A 391 4.96 23.34 -1.49
CA PHE A 391 4.79 23.87 -0.14
C PHE A 391 4.81 25.38 -0.04
N ASN A 392 4.22 25.89 1.05
CA ASN A 392 4.52 27.20 1.60
C ASN A 392 5.77 27.08 2.50
N GLU A 393 6.59 28.12 2.58
CA GLU A 393 7.92 28.10 3.22
C GLU A 393 7.97 27.52 4.65
N ASN A 394 6.92 27.73 5.45
CA ASN A 394 6.89 27.28 6.85
C ASN A 394 6.89 25.76 7.04
N ASP A 395 6.48 24.98 6.04
CA ASP A 395 6.36 23.52 6.15
C ASP A 395 7.48 22.77 5.43
N LYS A 396 8.31 23.49 4.64
CA LYS A 396 9.38 22.93 3.82
C LYS A 396 10.36 22.07 4.63
N LYS A 397 10.86 22.61 5.75
CA LYS A 397 11.80 21.86 6.61
C LYS A 397 11.20 20.54 7.11
N LYS A 398 9.97 20.55 7.60
CA LYS A 398 9.30 19.33 8.08
C LYS A 398 9.04 18.33 6.97
N ALA A 399 8.75 18.81 5.75
CA ALA A 399 8.58 17.98 4.58
C ALA A 399 9.89 17.27 4.20
N ILE A 400 11.01 18.00 4.24
CA ILE A 400 12.35 17.44 4.03
C ILE A 400 12.70 16.45 5.15
N ASP A 401 12.44 16.78 6.42
CA ASP A 401 12.67 15.88 7.55
C ASP A 401 11.86 14.56 7.39
N GLY A 402 10.61 14.66 6.94
CA GLY A 402 9.78 13.51 6.61
C GLY A 402 10.36 12.67 5.46
N PHE A 403 10.74 13.32 4.36
CA PHE A 403 11.39 12.65 3.24
C PHE A 403 12.66 11.90 3.68
N VAL A 404 13.55 12.58 4.40
CA VAL A 404 14.81 11.99 4.90
C VAL A 404 14.54 10.79 5.81
N THR A 405 13.52 10.90 6.68
CA THR A 405 13.10 9.80 7.56
C THR A 405 12.65 8.58 6.77
N TYR A 406 11.81 8.77 5.77
CA TYR A 406 11.31 7.68 4.92
C TYR A 406 12.42 7.08 4.06
N LEU A 407 13.25 7.92 3.43
CA LEU A 407 14.38 7.48 2.61
C LEU A 407 15.40 6.70 3.44
N ALA A 408 15.76 7.20 4.63
CA ALA A 408 16.68 6.50 5.52
C ALA A 408 16.11 5.16 5.99
N THR A 409 14.81 5.10 6.29
CA THR A 409 14.14 3.85 6.67
C THR A 409 14.17 2.85 5.52
N GLU A 410 13.95 3.28 4.28
CA GLU A 410 14.09 2.44 3.09
C GLU A 410 15.51 1.92 2.93
N LYS A 411 16.49 2.82 2.86
CA LYS A 411 17.89 2.45 2.54
C LYS A 411 18.54 1.62 3.63
N LEU A 412 18.34 1.94 4.92
CA LEU A 412 18.83 1.13 6.03
C LEU A 412 18.09 -0.21 6.12
N GLY A 413 16.79 -0.22 5.78
CA GLY A 413 16.00 -1.43 5.68
C GLY A 413 16.53 -2.36 4.59
N ASP A 414 16.79 -1.86 3.41
CA ASP A 414 17.37 -2.65 2.30
C ASP A 414 18.70 -3.32 2.71
N GLU A 415 19.57 -2.62 3.45
CA GLU A 415 20.83 -3.21 3.92
C GLU A 415 20.62 -4.38 4.91
N ILE A 416 19.55 -4.35 5.71
CA ILE A 416 19.16 -5.50 6.55
C ILE A 416 18.59 -6.62 5.70
N LEU A 417 17.64 -6.33 4.79
CA LEU A 417 16.94 -7.36 4.03
C LEU A 417 17.88 -8.12 3.10
N LYS A 418 18.87 -7.46 2.49
CA LYS A 418 19.92 -8.08 1.62
C LYS A 418 20.78 -9.13 2.33
N VAL A 419 20.82 -9.14 3.64
CA VAL A 419 21.68 -10.06 4.41
C VAL A 419 20.89 -11.11 5.16
N LEU A 420 19.57 -11.12 5.00
CA LEU A 420 18.65 -12.07 5.60
C LEU A 420 18.20 -13.13 4.59
N ASP A 421 18.19 -14.36 5.05
CA ASP A 421 17.64 -15.52 4.34
C ASP A 421 16.51 -16.16 5.15
N SER A 422 15.70 -16.97 4.49
CA SER A 422 14.63 -17.72 5.13
C SER A 422 14.39 -19.06 4.41
N PRO A 423 13.62 -19.99 4.99
CA PRO A 423 13.15 -21.18 4.28
C PRO A 423 12.36 -20.90 3.00
N MET A 424 11.89 -19.66 2.82
CA MET A 424 11.19 -19.21 1.60
C MET A 424 12.10 -18.46 0.62
N GLY A 425 13.41 -18.43 0.85
CA GLY A 425 14.39 -17.71 0.04
C GLY A 425 14.87 -16.40 0.67
N SER A 426 15.53 -15.56 -0.14
CA SER A 426 16.05 -14.26 0.28
C SER A 426 14.93 -13.35 0.82
N VAL A 427 15.16 -12.73 1.96
CA VAL A 427 14.16 -11.81 2.56
C VAL A 427 14.02 -10.51 1.75
N GLU A 428 15.04 -10.15 0.95
CA GLU A 428 14.96 -9.01 0.02
C GLU A 428 13.84 -9.17 -1.04
N ASP A 429 13.51 -10.42 -1.36
CA ASP A 429 12.45 -10.74 -2.34
C ASP A 429 11.05 -10.69 -1.72
N HIS A 430 10.92 -10.54 -0.41
CA HIS A 430 9.66 -10.43 0.31
C HIS A 430 9.34 -8.98 0.71
N GLU A 431 8.16 -8.74 1.32
CA GLU A 431 7.81 -7.40 1.81
C GLU A 431 8.83 -6.91 2.86
N GLY A 432 9.42 -7.82 3.65
CA GLY A 432 10.41 -7.46 4.65
C GLY A 432 10.52 -8.46 5.81
N VAL A 433 10.90 -7.95 6.97
CA VAL A 433 11.06 -8.71 8.21
C VAL A 433 10.32 -8.07 9.37
N VAL A 434 9.67 -8.89 10.20
CA VAL A 434 9.06 -8.49 11.48
C VAL A 434 10.02 -8.78 12.62
N ILE A 435 10.24 -7.79 13.46
CA ILE A 435 11.11 -7.87 14.65
C ILE A 435 10.26 -7.83 15.90
N ARG A 436 10.51 -8.80 16.80
CA ARG A 436 9.88 -8.95 18.12
C ARG A 436 10.97 -9.04 19.18
N ASP A 437 11.42 -7.88 19.63
CA ASP A 437 12.41 -7.78 20.70
C ASP A 437 12.04 -6.64 21.63
N GLU A 438 11.53 -6.98 22.81
CA GLU A 438 11.07 -6.02 23.82
C GLU A 438 12.20 -5.09 24.33
N LYS A 439 13.46 -5.50 24.17
CA LYS A 439 14.63 -4.66 24.51
C LYS A 439 14.79 -3.49 23.52
N ILE A 440 14.24 -3.62 22.32
CA ILE A 440 14.30 -2.60 21.26
C ILE A 440 13.05 -1.73 21.29
N ALA A 441 11.87 -2.38 21.30
CA ALA A 441 10.59 -1.69 21.29
C ALA A 441 9.53 -2.51 22.04
N SER A 442 8.62 -1.81 22.70
CA SER A 442 7.49 -2.41 23.45
C SER A 442 6.41 -3.06 22.55
N VAL A 443 6.54 -2.87 21.24
CA VAL A 443 5.60 -3.42 20.22
C VAL A 443 6.40 -4.03 19.07
N PRO A 444 5.90 -5.08 18.41
CA PRO A 444 6.49 -5.59 17.18
C PRO A 444 6.53 -4.50 16.10
N PHE A 445 7.58 -4.49 15.30
CA PHE A 445 7.71 -3.57 14.17
C PHE A 445 8.26 -4.26 12.93
N LYS A 446 8.02 -3.66 11.77
CA LYS A 446 8.45 -4.21 10.47
C LYS A 446 9.55 -3.35 9.83
N ILE A 447 10.50 -4.02 9.19
CA ILE A 447 11.48 -3.41 8.30
C ILE A 447 11.14 -3.88 6.89
N THR A 448 10.77 -2.97 6.01
CA THR A 448 10.21 -3.28 4.68
C THR A 448 11.01 -2.69 3.51
N GLY A 449 12.20 -2.09 3.76
CA GLY A 449 13.10 -1.60 2.71
C GLY A 449 12.39 -0.76 1.64
N LYS A 450 12.65 -1.06 0.38
CA LYS A 450 12.09 -0.36 -0.80
C LYS A 450 10.56 -0.29 -0.83
N PHE A 451 9.87 -1.15 -0.09
CA PHE A 451 8.40 -1.11 0.00
C PHE A 451 7.85 0.11 0.75
N ILE A 452 8.67 0.83 1.48
CA ILE A 452 8.22 2.05 2.16
C ILE A 452 7.81 3.11 1.14
N LEU A 453 8.56 3.26 0.06
CA LEU A 453 8.37 4.33 -0.92
C LEU A 453 8.22 3.82 -2.37
N GLY A 454 8.90 2.76 -2.75
CA GLY A 454 9.03 2.32 -4.14
C GLY A 454 8.03 1.24 -4.58
N GLY A 455 7.76 0.23 -3.75
CA GLY A 455 6.93 -0.92 -4.15
C GLY A 455 5.46 -0.57 -4.40
N LEU A 456 4.95 0.48 -3.76
CA LEU A 456 3.59 0.99 -3.98
C LEU A 456 3.48 1.99 -5.13
N ILE A 457 4.60 2.42 -5.72
CA ILE A 457 4.64 3.48 -6.73
C ILE A 457 4.88 2.92 -8.12
N SER A 458 5.57 1.78 -8.26
CA SER A 458 5.82 1.15 -9.56
C SER A 458 4.56 0.53 -10.18
N ASP A 459 3.52 0.25 -9.38
CA ASP A 459 2.26 -0.36 -9.83
C ASP A 459 1.10 0.65 -9.94
N PHE A 460 1.35 1.93 -9.68
CA PHE A 460 0.45 3.05 -9.93
C PHE A 460 0.96 3.93 -11.07
#